data_4c2e41b852e4a804623180f74d1de98f
#
_entry.id   4c2e41b852e4a804623180f74d1de98f
#
_cell.length_a   1.000
_cell.length_b   1.000
_cell.length_c   1.000
_cell.angle_alpha   90.00
_cell.angle_beta   90.00
_cell.angle_gamma   90.00
#
_symmetry.space_group_name_H-M   'P 1'
#
loop_
_entity.id
_entity.type
_entity.pdbx_description
1 polymer ?
#
loop_
_entity_poly.entity_id
_entity_poly.type
_entity_poly.pdbx_seq_one_letter_code
_entity_poly.pdbx_strand_id
1 'polypeptide(L)'
;MNDPKTQDAILMRLQDIGENLMTLRDTFPDFWNKNATNEWIKAIGLRNIISHAYGKIDLAIIWTLITEDFKPFRQSIEEQL
;
A
#
# COMPACT_ATOMS: atom_id res chain seq x y z
N MET A 1 -13.92 1.12 11.12
CA MET A 1 -12.88 0.52 10.29
C MET A 1 -12.34 -0.79 10.82
N ASN A 2 -13.04 -1.42 11.74
CA ASN A 2 -12.63 -2.73 12.26
C ASN A 2 -13.30 -3.90 11.51
N ASP A 3 -14.11 -3.59 10.49
CA ASP A 3 -14.76 -4.60 9.68
C ASP A 3 -13.73 -5.34 8.81
N PRO A 4 -13.61 -6.67 8.92
CA PRO A 4 -12.65 -7.42 8.10
C PRO A 4 -12.80 -7.23 6.60
N LYS A 5 -14.03 -7.07 6.11
CA LYS A 5 -14.25 -6.82 4.68
C LYS A 5 -13.68 -5.48 4.25
N THR A 6 -13.84 -4.45 5.07
CA THR A 6 -13.30 -3.13 4.79
C THR A 6 -11.78 -3.16 4.85
N GLN A 7 -11.21 -3.87 5.83
CA GLN A 7 -9.77 -4.02 5.93
C GLN A 7 -9.20 -4.71 4.70
N ASP A 8 -9.82 -5.80 4.25
CA ASP A 8 -9.40 -6.51 3.04
C ASP A 8 -9.45 -5.61 1.82
N ALA A 9 -10.53 -4.85 1.66
CA ALA A 9 -10.68 -3.95 0.52
C ALA A 9 -9.56 -2.90 0.50
N ILE A 10 -9.22 -2.35 1.65
CA ILE A 10 -8.14 -1.36 1.76
C ILE A 10 -6.79 -1.98 1.43
N LEU A 11 -6.52 -3.19 1.94
CA LEU A 11 -5.27 -3.89 1.66
C LEU A 11 -5.12 -4.21 0.18
N MET A 12 -6.20 -4.66 -0.46
CA MET A 12 -6.20 -4.92 -1.90
C MET A 12 -5.91 -3.65 -2.69
N ARG A 13 -6.49 -2.54 -2.27
CA ARG A 13 -6.28 -1.24 -2.91
C ARG A 13 -4.84 -0.79 -2.77
N LEU A 14 -4.26 -0.96 -1.60
CA LEU A 14 -2.85 -0.65 -1.36
C LEU A 14 -1.93 -1.48 -2.26
N GLN A 15 -2.25 -2.76 -2.41
CA GLN A 15 -1.49 -3.64 -3.29
C GLN A 15 -1.57 -3.18 -4.74
N ASP A 16 -2.76 -2.81 -5.21
CA ASP A 16 -2.95 -2.32 -6.58
C ASP A 16 -2.19 -1.02 -6.82
N ILE A 17 -2.24 -0.09 -5.87
CA ILE A 17 -1.49 1.16 -5.96
C ILE A 17 0.01 0.88 -6.06
N GLY A 18 0.53 0.01 -5.21
CA GLY A 18 1.93 -0.35 -5.23
C GLY A 18 2.35 -1.00 -6.54
N GLU A 19 1.52 -1.89 -7.09
CA GLU A 19 1.79 -2.52 -8.37
C GLU A 19 1.80 -1.52 -9.52
N ASN A 20 0.85 -0.60 -9.52
CA ASN A 20 0.80 0.44 -10.54
C ASN A 20 2.03 1.36 -10.48
N LEU A 21 2.47 1.70 -9.27
CA LEU A 21 3.68 2.49 -9.09
C LEU A 21 4.93 1.74 -9.54
N MET A 22 5.01 0.44 -9.28
CA MET A 22 6.12 -0.39 -9.77
C MET A 22 6.15 -0.42 -11.28
N THR A 23 5.00 -0.55 -11.93
CA THR A 23 4.89 -0.54 -13.38
C THR A 23 5.34 0.82 -13.94
N LEU A 24 4.92 1.90 -13.30
CA LEU A 24 5.34 3.24 -13.70
C LEU A 24 6.86 3.40 -13.60
N ARG A 25 7.44 2.95 -12.50
CA ARG A 25 8.89 3.00 -12.29
C ARG A 25 9.65 2.24 -13.37
N ASP A 26 9.18 1.03 -13.69
CA ASP A 26 9.87 0.15 -14.63
C ASP A 26 9.66 0.58 -16.08
N THR A 27 8.52 1.16 -16.38
CA THR A 27 8.18 1.60 -17.74
C THR A 27 8.74 2.98 -18.05
N PHE A 28 8.72 3.88 -17.07
CA PHE A 28 9.14 5.28 -17.25
C PHE A 28 10.12 5.67 -16.15
N PRO A 29 11.35 5.13 -16.17
CA PRO A 29 12.30 5.39 -15.08
C PRO A 29 12.70 6.85 -14.93
N ASP A 30 12.78 7.59 -16.03
CA ASP A 30 13.14 9.01 -15.95
C ASP A 30 12.03 9.82 -15.27
N PHE A 31 10.79 9.53 -15.60
CA PHE A 31 9.64 10.16 -14.95
C PHE A 31 9.64 9.81 -13.46
N TRP A 32 9.87 8.55 -13.14
CA TRP A 32 9.94 8.10 -11.76
C TRP A 32 11.00 8.85 -10.98
N ASN A 33 12.21 8.97 -11.53
CA ASN A 33 13.32 9.62 -10.85
C ASN A 33 13.04 11.09 -10.56
N LYS A 34 12.27 11.75 -11.43
CA LYS A 34 11.95 13.17 -11.26
C LYS A 34 10.79 13.41 -10.30
N ASN A 35 9.83 12.49 -10.23
CA ASN A 35 8.54 12.76 -9.60
C ASN A 35 8.23 11.88 -8.41
N ALA A 36 8.93 10.77 -8.20
CA ALA A 36 8.64 9.85 -7.13
C ALA A 36 8.80 10.52 -5.77
N THR A 37 7.78 10.37 -4.93
CA THR A 37 7.79 10.88 -3.57
C THR A 37 8.11 9.75 -2.58
N ASN A 38 8.40 10.13 -1.34
CA ASN A 38 8.58 9.13 -0.28
C ASN A 38 7.32 8.28 -0.10
N GLU A 39 6.15 8.86 -0.31
CA GLU A 39 4.89 8.14 -0.20
C GLU A 39 4.75 7.08 -1.29
N TRP A 40 5.21 7.36 -2.51
CA TRP A 40 5.21 6.37 -3.58
C TRP A 40 6.13 5.20 -3.24
N ILE A 41 7.31 5.48 -2.71
CA ILE A 41 8.27 4.46 -2.30
C ILE A 41 7.70 3.61 -1.17
N LYS A 42 7.06 4.24 -0.19
CA LYS A 42 6.40 3.53 0.90
C LYS A 42 5.26 2.66 0.42
N ALA A 43 4.51 3.13 -0.58
CA ALA A 43 3.41 2.35 -1.17
C ALA A 43 3.91 1.05 -1.81
N ILE A 44 5.05 1.12 -2.50
CA ILE A 44 5.67 -0.08 -3.07
C ILE A 44 6.12 -1.02 -1.95
N GLY A 45 6.72 -0.48 -0.90
CA GLY A 45 7.13 -1.27 0.26
C GLY A 45 5.96 -1.98 0.91
N LEU A 46 4.84 -1.29 1.08
CA LEU A 46 3.62 -1.88 1.62
C LEU A 46 3.08 -2.99 0.72
N ARG A 47 3.06 -2.75 -0.60
CA ARG A 47 2.63 -3.77 -1.54
C ARG A 47 3.47 -5.04 -1.40
N ASN A 48 4.77 -4.90 -1.25
CA ASN A 48 5.66 -6.05 -1.08
C ASN A 48 5.36 -6.80 0.21
N ILE A 49 5.12 -6.09 1.30
CA ILE A 49 4.75 -6.70 2.58
C ILE A 49 3.43 -7.46 2.45
N ILE A 50 2.42 -6.84 1.85
CA ILE A 50 1.10 -7.45 1.68
C ILE A 50 1.21 -8.70 0.81
N SER A 51 1.92 -8.64 -0.30
CA SER A 51 2.06 -9.77 -1.21
C SER A 51 2.75 -10.96 -0.56
N HIS A 52 3.80 -10.71 0.24
CA HIS A 52 4.51 -11.78 0.93
C HIS A 52 3.74 -12.35 2.11
N ALA A 53 2.91 -11.52 2.74
CA ALA A 53 2.17 -11.92 3.92
C ALA A 53 0.85 -12.62 3.61
N TYR A 54 0.35 -12.47 2.38
CA TYR A 54 -0.95 -13.03 2.02
C TYR A 54 -0.94 -14.54 2.18
N GLY A 55 -1.82 -15.03 3.05
CA GLY A 55 -1.93 -16.45 3.35
C GLY A 55 -0.90 -16.98 4.34
N LYS A 56 0.05 -16.16 4.79
CA LYS A 56 1.11 -16.57 5.73
C LYS A 56 1.06 -15.83 7.05
N ILE A 57 0.60 -14.59 7.05
CA ILE A 57 0.50 -13.75 8.23
C ILE A 57 -0.94 -13.28 8.35
N ASP A 58 -1.41 -13.16 9.59
CA ASP A 58 -2.73 -12.63 9.87
C ASP A 58 -2.83 -11.20 9.32
N LEU A 59 -3.86 -10.96 8.50
CA LEU A 59 -4.11 -9.64 7.93
C LEU A 59 -4.32 -8.58 9.01
N ALA A 60 -4.77 -8.97 10.19
CA ALA A 60 -4.91 -8.06 11.32
C ALA A 60 -3.55 -7.49 11.74
N ILE A 61 -2.49 -8.28 11.67
CA ILE A 61 -1.14 -7.81 11.98
C ILE A 61 -0.69 -6.78 10.96
N ILE A 62 -0.94 -7.06 9.68
CA ILE A 62 -0.63 -6.10 8.60
C ILE A 62 -1.40 -4.81 8.80
N TRP A 63 -2.69 -4.92 9.14
CA TRP A 63 -3.54 -3.76 9.39
C TRP A 63 -3.02 -2.91 10.53
N THR A 64 -2.56 -3.56 11.62
CA THR A 64 -1.97 -2.86 12.75
C THR A 64 -0.72 -2.09 12.33
N LEU A 65 0.14 -2.70 11.53
CA LEU A 65 1.32 -2.05 10.98
C LEU A 65 0.95 -0.78 10.19
N ILE A 66 -0.04 -0.92 9.31
CA ILE A 66 -0.49 0.20 8.46
C ILE A 66 -1.06 1.32 9.32
N THR A 67 -1.86 0.99 10.34
CA THR A 67 -2.49 2.01 11.16
C THR A 67 -1.50 2.73 12.06
N GLU A 68 -0.43 2.09 12.49
CA GLU A 68 0.54 2.70 13.38
C GLU A 68 1.69 3.37 12.64
N ASP A 69 2.26 2.68 11.65
CA ASP A 69 3.46 3.17 10.96
C ASP A 69 3.12 4.03 9.74
N PHE A 70 1.95 3.81 9.13
CA PHE A 70 1.55 4.50 7.90
C PHE A 70 0.22 5.24 8.06
N LYS A 71 -0.01 5.80 9.23
CA LYS A 71 -1.26 6.46 9.57
C LYS A 71 -1.70 7.53 8.57
N PRO A 72 -0.84 8.48 8.16
CA PRO A 72 -1.23 9.49 7.18
C PRO A 72 -1.60 8.88 5.84
N PHE A 73 -0.90 7.85 5.43
CA PHE A 73 -1.17 7.16 4.17
C PHE A 73 -2.52 6.44 4.21
N ARG A 74 -2.81 5.78 5.32
CA ARG A 74 -4.10 5.12 5.54
C ARG A 74 -5.24 6.13 5.47
N GLN A 75 -5.10 7.28 6.12
CA GLN A 75 -6.13 8.31 6.08
C GLN A 75 -6.40 8.79 4.67
N SER A 76 -5.36 8.99 3.88
CA SER A 76 -5.49 9.42 2.50
C SER A 76 -6.29 8.41 1.68
N ILE A 77 -6.05 7.12 1.88
CA ILE A 77 -6.77 6.07 1.17
C ILE A 77 -8.22 5.99 1.64
N GLU A 78 -8.47 6.10 2.93
CA GLU A 78 -9.83 6.07 3.46
C GLU A 78 -10.67 7.22 2.92
N GLU A 79 -10.09 8.39 2.75
CA GLU A 79 -10.80 9.54 2.19
C GLU A 79 -11.21 9.32 0.74
N GLN A 80 -10.48 8.47 0.01
CA GLN A 80 -10.79 8.17 -1.39
C GLN A 80 -11.79 7.03 -1.55
N LEU A 81 -12.01 6.27 -0.50
CA LEU A 81 -12.97 5.19 -0.52
C LEU A 81 -14.38 5.68 -0.22
#